data_93dc9a699de822995eac5c4c10190f03
#
_entry.id   93dc9a699de822995eac5c4c10190f03
#
_cell.length_a   1.000
_cell.length_b   1.000
_cell.length_c   1.000
_cell.angle_alpha   90.00
_cell.angle_beta   90.00
_cell.angle_gamma   90.00
#
_symmetry.space_group_name_H-M   'P 1'
#
loop_
_entity.id
_entity.type
_entity.pdbx_description
1 polymer ?
#
loop_
_entity_poly.entity_id
_entity_poly.type
_entity_poly.pdbx_seq_one_letter_code
_entity_poly.pdbx_strand_id
1 'polypeptide(L)'
;LFPTMVYEARLPAAGWRTFNARLLHECLQTREDDIAGQRWSATRYPGGYTSYGSLCRMHTMSPTFAALERKLRRHVQSFARALEFDLEGRELAMTDCWINVMPRLVVHSLHLHPLSTISGTYYVRTPRGAPGLKFEDPRLDRFMAAPPRRPDCRTELKPWVTVPAAAGKLVLFESWLRHEV
;
A
#
# COMPACT_ATOMS: atom_id res chain seq x y z
N LEU A 1 8.89 22.40 -8.18
CA LEU A 1 9.06 21.71 -9.45
C LEU A 1 9.13 20.20 -9.20
N PHE A 2 8.41 19.42 -10.00
CA PHE A 2 8.38 17.96 -9.99
C PHE A 2 8.03 17.34 -8.63
N PRO A 3 6.87 17.70 -8.01
CA PRO A 3 6.45 17.09 -6.76
C PRO A 3 6.11 15.60 -6.98
N THR A 4 6.51 14.77 -6.01
CA THR A 4 5.99 13.41 -5.87
C THR A 4 4.93 13.43 -4.78
N MET A 5 3.72 13.03 -5.09
CA MET A 5 2.59 13.12 -4.17
C MET A 5 2.30 11.76 -3.52
N VAL A 6 2.06 11.79 -2.22
CA VAL A 6 1.55 10.65 -1.45
C VAL A 6 0.29 11.11 -0.71
N TYR A 7 -0.79 10.37 -0.89
CA TYR A 7 -2.08 10.66 -0.26
C TYR A 7 -2.26 9.80 1.00
N GLU A 8 -2.61 10.44 2.10
CA GLU A 8 -2.89 9.76 3.36
C GLU A 8 -4.33 10.04 3.81
N ALA A 9 -5.04 9.01 4.24
CA ALA A 9 -6.38 9.13 4.80
C ALA A 9 -6.63 8.09 5.88
N ARG A 10 -7.72 8.28 6.63
CA ARG A 10 -8.27 7.27 7.55
C ARG A 10 -9.72 7.01 7.20
N LEU A 11 -10.17 5.78 7.36
CA LEU A 11 -11.60 5.50 7.29
C LEU A 11 -12.33 6.24 8.41
N PRO A 12 -13.60 6.66 8.19
CA PRO A 12 -14.40 7.36 9.20
C PRO A 12 -14.45 6.61 10.54
N ALA A 13 -14.41 7.34 11.64
CA ALA A 13 -14.38 6.77 12.99
C ALA A 13 -15.58 5.86 13.30
N ALA A 14 -16.78 6.20 12.78
CA ALA A 14 -17.99 5.41 13.00
C ALA A 14 -17.90 4.04 12.31
N GLY A 15 -17.97 2.97 13.11
CA GLY A 15 -18.02 1.59 12.64
C GLY A 15 -16.72 1.02 12.07
N TRP A 16 -15.64 1.82 11.96
CA TRP A 16 -14.39 1.33 11.35
C TRP A 16 -13.75 0.18 12.12
N ARG A 17 -13.86 0.19 13.46
CA ARG A 17 -13.27 -0.86 14.30
C ARG A 17 -13.90 -2.22 14.03
N THR A 18 -15.25 -2.27 13.98
CA THR A 18 -16.00 -3.50 13.67
C THR A 18 -15.71 -3.97 12.25
N PHE A 19 -15.68 -3.05 11.28
CA PHE A 19 -15.33 -3.35 9.90
C PHE A 19 -13.90 -3.88 9.79
N ASN A 20 -12.96 -3.23 10.47
CA ASN A 20 -11.55 -3.61 10.46
C ASN A 20 -11.31 -4.96 11.18
N ALA A 21 -12.08 -5.28 12.20
CA ALA A 21 -12.05 -6.61 12.85
C ALA A 21 -12.50 -7.72 11.90
N ARG A 22 -13.53 -7.49 11.07
CA ARG A 22 -13.94 -8.44 10.02
C ARG A 22 -12.85 -8.62 8.97
N LEU A 23 -12.27 -7.53 8.47
CA LEU A 23 -11.14 -7.59 7.54
C LEU A 23 -9.97 -8.40 8.12
N LEU A 24 -9.63 -8.15 9.39
CA LEU A 24 -8.56 -8.88 10.06
C LEU A 24 -8.86 -10.38 10.12
N HIS A 25 -10.09 -10.73 10.50
CA HIS A 25 -10.52 -12.13 10.57
C HIS A 25 -10.38 -12.80 9.19
N GLU A 26 -10.90 -12.17 8.13
CA GLU A 26 -10.80 -12.71 6.77
C GLU A 26 -9.35 -12.79 6.27
N CYS A 27 -8.51 -11.79 6.57
CA CYS A 27 -7.08 -11.83 6.22
C CYS A 27 -6.37 -13.04 6.86
N LEU A 28 -6.66 -13.30 8.13
CA LEU A 28 -6.05 -14.42 8.85
C LEU A 28 -6.59 -15.76 8.37
N GLN A 29 -7.92 -15.85 8.14
CA GLN A 29 -8.55 -17.06 7.58
C GLN A 29 -8.00 -17.35 6.18
N THR A 30 -7.94 -16.36 5.30
CA THR A 30 -7.37 -16.52 3.96
C THR A 30 -5.93 -17.03 4.02
N ARG A 31 -5.11 -16.50 4.93
CA ARG A 31 -3.73 -16.98 5.11
C ARG A 31 -3.68 -18.47 5.46
N GLU A 32 -4.60 -18.96 6.31
CA GLU A 32 -4.65 -20.37 6.71
C GLU A 32 -5.17 -21.29 5.59
N ASP A 33 -6.13 -20.81 4.79
CA ASP A 33 -6.81 -21.62 3.78
C ASP A 33 -6.13 -21.60 2.41
N ASP A 34 -5.36 -20.53 2.10
CA ASP A 34 -4.70 -20.37 0.80
C ASP A 34 -3.36 -21.13 0.72
N ILE A 35 -3.44 -22.44 0.52
CA ILE A 35 -2.26 -23.30 0.38
C ILE A 35 -1.37 -22.89 -0.80
N ALA A 36 -1.95 -22.41 -1.91
CA ALA A 36 -1.19 -21.94 -3.07
C ALA A 36 -0.39 -20.69 -2.74
N GLY A 37 -1.01 -19.71 -2.06
CA GLY A 37 -0.35 -18.49 -1.60
C GLY A 37 0.72 -18.77 -0.55
N GLN A 38 0.51 -19.71 0.36
CA GLN A 38 1.52 -20.14 1.32
C GLN A 38 2.76 -20.71 0.62
N ARG A 39 2.56 -21.62 -0.36
CA ARG A 39 3.65 -22.20 -1.15
C ARG A 39 4.41 -21.15 -1.94
N TRP A 40 3.70 -20.23 -2.57
CA TRP A 40 4.30 -19.12 -3.30
C TRP A 40 5.11 -18.22 -2.36
N SER A 41 4.54 -17.87 -1.21
CA SER A 41 5.17 -17.02 -0.20
C SER A 41 6.43 -17.62 0.38
N ALA A 42 6.45 -18.93 0.61
CA ALA A 42 7.62 -19.63 1.17
C ALA A 42 8.90 -19.39 0.36
N THR A 43 8.79 -19.22 -0.96
CA THR A 43 9.93 -19.00 -1.86
C THR A 43 10.15 -17.55 -2.23
N ARG A 44 9.08 -16.75 -2.34
CA ARG A 44 9.13 -15.38 -2.86
C ARG A 44 8.97 -14.31 -1.80
N TYR A 45 8.45 -14.69 -0.64
CA TYR A 45 8.17 -13.79 0.49
C TYR A 45 8.53 -14.46 1.82
N PRO A 46 9.80 -14.84 2.05
CA PRO A 46 10.22 -15.69 3.16
C PRO A 46 9.80 -15.14 4.53
N GLY A 47 9.16 -15.99 5.32
CA GLY A 47 8.66 -15.65 6.66
C GLY A 47 7.34 -14.87 6.69
N GLY A 48 6.87 -14.33 5.58
CA GLY A 48 5.58 -13.65 5.46
C GLY A 48 4.56 -14.46 4.66
N TYR A 49 3.38 -13.89 4.50
CA TYR A 49 2.34 -14.39 3.61
C TYR A 49 1.84 -13.26 2.72
N THR A 50 1.69 -13.54 1.44
CA THR A 50 0.97 -12.69 0.50
C THR A 50 0.07 -13.53 -0.38
N SER A 51 -1.16 -13.07 -0.59
CA SER A 51 -2.07 -13.70 -1.53
C SER A 51 -1.87 -13.22 -2.98
N TYR A 52 -0.87 -12.39 -3.25
CA TYR A 52 -0.60 -11.85 -4.59
C TYR A 52 -0.44 -12.92 -5.66
N GLY A 53 0.25 -14.02 -5.33
CA GLY A 53 0.50 -15.13 -6.27
C GLY A 53 -0.67 -16.10 -6.44
N SER A 54 -1.79 -15.94 -5.70
CA SER A 54 -2.91 -16.87 -5.68
C SER A 54 -4.27 -16.16 -5.74
N LEU A 55 -4.56 -15.26 -4.80
CA LEU A 55 -5.84 -14.57 -4.61
C LEU A 55 -5.63 -13.05 -4.73
N CYS A 56 -5.30 -12.58 -5.93
CA CYS A 56 -4.99 -11.16 -6.17
C CYS A 56 -6.23 -10.27 -6.39
N ARG A 57 -7.45 -10.82 -6.35
CA ARG A 57 -8.69 -10.08 -6.59
C ARG A 57 -9.69 -10.22 -5.43
N MET A 58 -9.24 -10.08 -4.20
CA MET A 58 -10.05 -10.24 -2.99
C MET A 58 -11.33 -9.39 -3.02
N HIS A 59 -11.32 -8.20 -3.62
CA HIS A 59 -12.48 -7.32 -3.75
C HIS A 59 -13.63 -7.92 -4.58
N THR A 60 -13.34 -8.90 -5.45
CA THR A 60 -14.37 -9.63 -6.23
C THR A 60 -14.80 -10.93 -5.56
N MET A 61 -14.03 -11.42 -4.58
CA MET A 61 -14.22 -12.72 -3.96
C MET A 61 -14.89 -12.64 -2.58
N SER A 62 -14.77 -11.50 -1.89
CA SER A 62 -15.30 -11.31 -0.55
C SER A 62 -16.18 -10.07 -0.45
N PRO A 63 -17.39 -10.17 0.14
CA PRO A 63 -18.25 -9.02 0.41
C PRO A 63 -17.58 -7.96 1.31
N THR A 64 -16.71 -8.37 2.23
CA THR A 64 -15.98 -7.45 3.13
C THR A 64 -14.93 -6.66 2.34
N PHE A 65 -14.17 -7.30 1.46
CA PHE A 65 -13.21 -6.61 0.58
C PHE A 65 -13.91 -5.77 -0.48
N ALA A 66 -15.05 -6.19 -1.02
CA ALA A 66 -15.90 -5.34 -1.87
C ALA A 66 -16.39 -4.10 -1.13
N ALA A 67 -16.72 -4.22 0.16
CA ALA A 67 -17.07 -3.07 0.99
C ALA A 67 -15.86 -2.16 1.27
N LEU A 68 -14.65 -2.72 1.40
CA LEU A 68 -13.41 -1.93 1.47
C LEU A 68 -13.22 -1.13 0.19
N GLU A 69 -13.28 -1.77 -0.99
CA GLU A 69 -13.18 -1.10 -2.28
C GLU A 69 -14.12 0.11 -2.37
N ARG A 70 -15.41 -0.08 -2.06
CA ARG A 70 -16.40 1.02 -2.08
C ARG A 70 -16.01 2.18 -1.15
N LYS A 71 -15.44 1.87 0.02
CA LYS A 71 -14.95 2.89 0.97
C LYS A 71 -13.72 3.63 0.45
N LEU A 72 -12.83 2.94 -0.26
CA LEU A 72 -11.59 3.51 -0.81
C LEU A 72 -11.83 4.34 -2.08
N ARG A 73 -12.86 4.05 -2.86
CA ARG A 73 -13.14 4.69 -4.15
C ARG A 73 -13.11 6.23 -4.09
N ARG A 74 -13.74 6.82 -3.09
CA ARG A 74 -13.73 8.29 -2.90
C ARG A 74 -12.33 8.87 -2.69
N HIS A 75 -11.45 8.12 -2.01
CA HIS A 75 -10.07 8.53 -1.75
C HIS A 75 -9.23 8.43 -3.02
N VAL A 76 -9.42 7.37 -3.81
CA VAL A 76 -8.79 7.22 -5.14
C VAL A 76 -9.21 8.35 -6.06
N GLN A 77 -10.49 8.68 -6.13
CA GLN A 77 -10.99 9.81 -6.91
C GLN A 77 -10.43 11.17 -6.42
N SER A 78 -10.31 11.36 -5.11
CA SER A 78 -9.71 12.59 -4.54
C SER A 78 -8.24 12.69 -4.88
N PHE A 79 -7.51 11.58 -4.85
CA PHE A 79 -6.10 11.57 -5.21
C PHE A 79 -5.88 11.78 -6.71
N ALA A 80 -6.69 11.14 -7.58
CA ALA A 80 -6.65 11.36 -9.02
C ALA A 80 -6.89 12.83 -9.40
N ARG A 81 -7.85 13.49 -8.71
CA ARG A 81 -8.06 14.94 -8.89
C ARG A 81 -6.86 15.78 -8.42
N ALA A 82 -6.24 15.40 -7.30
CA ALA A 82 -5.05 16.11 -6.80
C ALA A 82 -3.83 15.93 -7.73
N LEU A 83 -3.77 14.81 -8.46
CA LEU A 83 -2.76 14.54 -9.49
C LEU A 83 -3.13 15.18 -10.84
N GLU A 84 -4.30 15.83 -10.94
CA GLU A 84 -4.80 16.44 -12.18
C GLU A 84 -4.86 15.46 -13.37
N PHE A 85 -5.19 14.19 -13.12
CA PHE A 85 -5.29 13.20 -14.18
C PHE A 85 -6.43 13.55 -15.14
N ASP A 86 -6.11 13.62 -16.42
CA ASP A 86 -7.11 13.63 -17.48
C ASP A 86 -7.58 12.19 -17.76
N LEU A 87 -8.74 11.85 -17.25
CA LEU A 87 -9.35 10.53 -17.44
C LEU A 87 -10.33 10.46 -18.61
N GLU A 88 -10.50 11.56 -19.35
CA GLU A 88 -11.42 11.63 -20.51
C GLU A 88 -12.84 11.09 -20.17
N GLY A 89 -13.35 11.40 -18.98
CA GLY A 89 -14.66 10.91 -18.49
C GLY A 89 -14.67 9.45 -18.01
N ARG A 90 -13.55 8.75 -18.04
CA ARG A 90 -13.40 7.39 -17.50
C ARG A 90 -13.19 7.40 -15.99
N GLU A 91 -13.45 6.29 -15.33
CA GLU A 91 -13.18 6.10 -13.90
C GLU A 91 -12.03 5.13 -13.68
N LEU A 92 -11.29 5.36 -12.60
CA LEU A 92 -10.31 4.38 -12.10
C LEU A 92 -11.06 3.26 -11.37
N ALA A 93 -10.80 2.01 -11.76
CA ALA A 93 -11.32 0.81 -11.13
C ALA A 93 -10.21 0.06 -10.38
N MET A 94 -10.57 -0.62 -9.30
CA MET A 94 -9.66 -1.54 -8.61
C MET A 94 -9.48 -2.80 -9.46
N THR A 95 -8.30 -3.02 -9.99
CA THR A 95 -7.96 -4.22 -10.78
C THR A 95 -7.53 -5.35 -9.87
N ASP A 96 -6.73 -5.04 -8.86
CA ASP A 96 -6.12 -6.01 -7.97
C ASP A 96 -6.27 -5.59 -6.50
N CYS A 97 -6.45 -6.56 -5.63
CA CYS A 97 -6.52 -6.38 -4.19
C CYS A 97 -6.08 -7.68 -3.53
N TRP A 98 -4.97 -7.66 -2.84
CA TRP A 98 -4.40 -8.82 -2.16
C TRP A 98 -4.08 -8.53 -0.70
N ILE A 99 -3.79 -9.58 0.05
CA ILE A 99 -3.49 -9.54 1.47
C ILE A 99 -1.98 -9.74 1.67
N ASN A 100 -1.38 -8.93 2.53
CA ASN A 100 -0.04 -9.15 3.04
C ASN A 100 -0.10 -9.32 4.56
N VAL A 101 0.46 -10.40 5.07
CA VAL A 101 0.66 -10.64 6.51
C VAL A 101 2.16 -10.73 6.77
N MET A 102 2.67 -9.70 7.44
CA MET A 102 4.10 -9.54 7.70
C MET A 102 4.39 -9.73 9.19
N PRO A 103 4.88 -10.90 9.62
CA PRO A 103 5.42 -11.08 10.96
C PRO A 103 6.66 -10.20 11.21
N ARG A 104 7.13 -10.18 12.46
CA ARG A 104 8.34 -9.45 12.82
C ARG A 104 9.53 -9.89 11.97
N LEU A 105 10.35 -8.93 11.53
CA LEU A 105 11.56 -9.12 10.71
C LEU A 105 11.31 -9.57 9.26
N VAL A 106 10.06 -9.62 8.81
CA VAL A 106 9.76 -9.86 7.40
C VAL A 106 9.87 -8.54 6.65
N VAL A 107 10.54 -8.57 5.52
CA VAL A 107 10.78 -7.42 4.64
C VAL A 107 9.97 -7.61 3.36
N HIS A 108 9.34 -6.56 2.89
CA HIS A 108 8.87 -6.45 1.53
C HIS A 108 9.86 -5.57 0.76
N SER A 109 10.66 -6.21 -0.09
CA SER A 109 11.77 -5.55 -0.78
C SER A 109 11.32 -4.44 -1.72
N LEU A 110 12.24 -3.55 -2.06
CA LEU A 110 12.02 -2.41 -2.93
C LEU A 110 11.45 -2.83 -4.30
N HIS A 111 10.28 -2.32 -4.64
CA HIS A 111 9.53 -2.65 -5.85
C HIS A 111 8.64 -1.51 -6.32
N LEU A 112 7.98 -1.70 -7.45
CA LEU A 112 6.91 -0.86 -8.00
C LEU A 112 5.82 -1.77 -8.60
N HIS A 113 4.68 -1.19 -8.99
CA HIS A 113 3.56 -1.95 -9.58
C HIS A 113 3.38 -1.60 -11.05
N PRO A 114 3.98 -2.37 -11.99
CA PRO A 114 3.83 -2.12 -13.43
C PRO A 114 2.37 -2.22 -13.87
N LEU A 115 1.99 -1.45 -14.89
CA LEU A 115 0.66 -1.46 -15.51
C LEU A 115 -0.50 -1.01 -14.62
N SER A 116 -0.21 -0.50 -13.42
CA SER A 116 -1.19 0.16 -12.56
C SER A 116 -0.98 1.68 -12.57
N THR A 117 -2.05 2.45 -12.37
CA THR A 117 -1.98 3.93 -12.30
C THR A 117 -1.75 4.40 -10.88
N ILE A 118 -2.61 3.96 -9.96
CA ILE A 118 -2.54 4.27 -8.53
C ILE A 118 -2.42 2.95 -7.76
N SER A 119 -1.50 2.93 -6.84
CA SER A 119 -1.33 1.87 -5.86
C SER A 119 -1.63 2.38 -4.45
N GLY A 120 -1.91 1.46 -3.54
CA GLY A 120 -2.15 1.85 -2.16
C GLY A 120 -2.06 0.71 -1.17
N THR A 121 -1.88 1.08 0.07
CA THR A 121 -1.89 0.18 1.21
C THR A 121 -2.94 0.62 2.22
N TYR A 122 -3.84 -0.29 2.58
CA TYR A 122 -4.73 -0.12 3.73
C TYR A 122 -4.25 -0.98 4.89
N TYR A 123 -3.94 -0.34 6.01
CA TYR A 123 -3.43 -1.04 7.19
C TYR A 123 -4.57 -1.57 8.05
N VAL A 124 -4.77 -2.88 8.03
CA VAL A 124 -5.81 -3.55 8.84
C VAL A 124 -5.35 -3.67 10.29
N ARG A 125 -4.12 -4.10 10.52
CA ARG A 125 -3.51 -4.24 11.84
C ARG A 125 -2.05 -3.80 11.82
N THR A 126 -1.67 -2.99 12.79
CA THR A 126 -0.28 -2.55 12.98
C THR A 126 0.08 -2.66 14.44
N PRO A 127 0.94 -3.59 14.86
CA PRO A 127 1.45 -3.63 16.23
C PRO A 127 2.34 -2.42 16.51
N ARG A 128 2.63 -2.17 17.80
CA ARG A 128 3.58 -1.12 18.20
C ARG A 128 4.96 -1.39 17.57
N GLY A 129 5.53 -0.38 16.94
CA GLY A 129 6.82 -0.47 16.26
C GLY A 129 6.75 -1.11 14.87
N ALA A 130 5.54 -1.29 14.29
CA ALA A 130 5.41 -1.69 12.90
C ALA A 130 6.10 -0.67 11.99
N PRO A 131 6.88 -1.11 10.98
CA PRO A 131 7.49 -0.22 10.02
C PRO A 131 6.43 0.51 9.20
N GLY A 132 6.80 1.66 8.66
CA GLY A 132 5.98 2.38 7.68
C GLY A 132 6.31 1.97 6.26
N LEU A 133 5.53 2.48 5.32
CA LEU A 133 5.82 2.39 3.90
C LEU A 133 6.93 3.38 3.56
N LYS A 134 8.07 2.89 3.08
CA LYS A 134 9.25 3.70 2.79
C LYS A 134 9.39 3.88 1.29
N PHE A 135 9.40 5.12 0.85
CA PHE A 135 9.48 5.55 -0.55
C PHE A 135 10.88 6.01 -0.90
N GLU A 136 11.32 5.67 -2.12
CA GLU A 136 12.57 6.12 -2.69
C GLU A 136 12.35 7.37 -3.56
N ASP A 137 13.24 8.37 -3.47
CA ASP A 137 13.21 9.52 -4.40
C ASP A 137 13.44 8.99 -5.84
N PRO A 138 12.50 9.19 -6.78
CA PRO A 138 12.61 8.65 -8.13
C PRO A 138 13.74 9.28 -8.96
N ARG A 139 14.36 10.35 -8.47
CA ARG A 139 15.46 11.06 -9.14
C ARG A 139 16.83 10.55 -8.70
N LEU A 140 16.98 9.23 -8.61
CA LEU A 140 18.20 8.59 -8.10
C LEU A 140 19.48 9.01 -8.81
N ASP A 141 19.43 9.18 -10.13
CA ASP A 141 20.62 9.49 -10.94
C ASP A 141 21.36 10.74 -10.46
N ARG A 142 20.65 11.71 -9.92
CA ARG A 142 21.25 12.94 -9.37
C ARG A 142 22.02 12.73 -8.07
N PHE A 143 21.81 11.61 -7.40
CA PHE A 143 22.49 11.33 -6.12
C PHE A 143 23.89 10.73 -6.29
N MET A 144 24.30 10.33 -7.49
CA MET A 144 25.61 9.73 -7.74
C MET A 144 26.78 10.59 -7.25
N ALA A 145 26.65 11.92 -7.33
CA ALA A 145 27.68 12.86 -6.87
C ALA A 145 27.11 13.94 -5.94
N ALA A 146 25.90 13.74 -5.41
CA ALA A 146 25.31 14.71 -4.51
C ALA A 146 25.93 14.62 -3.12
N PRO A 147 26.26 15.74 -2.47
CA PRO A 147 26.68 15.75 -1.07
C PRO A 147 25.54 15.25 -0.16
N PRO A 148 25.85 14.66 1.00
CA PRO A 148 24.85 14.23 1.95
C PRO A 148 23.97 15.40 2.41
N ARG A 149 22.69 15.13 2.61
CA ARG A 149 21.75 16.14 3.13
C ARG A 149 21.90 16.27 4.63
N ARG A 150 21.63 17.46 5.15
CA ARG A 150 21.58 17.68 6.60
C ARG A 150 20.47 16.80 7.22
N PRO A 151 20.61 16.31 8.45
CA PRO A 151 19.59 15.49 9.13
C PRO A 151 18.21 16.19 9.23
N ASP A 152 18.21 17.50 9.39
CA ASP A 152 17.03 18.38 9.50
C ASP A 152 16.52 18.91 8.15
N CYS A 153 17.02 18.42 7.03
CA CYS A 153 16.56 18.88 5.73
C CYS A 153 15.07 18.59 5.52
N ARG A 154 14.42 19.43 4.71
CA ARG A 154 13.00 19.27 4.34
C ARG A 154 12.76 17.88 3.76
N THR A 155 11.57 17.32 4.01
CA THR A 155 11.17 15.98 3.56
C THR A 155 11.34 15.81 2.05
N GLU A 156 11.02 16.82 1.25
CA GLU A 156 11.11 16.83 -0.21
C GLU A 156 12.56 16.73 -0.74
N LEU A 157 13.54 16.89 0.13
CA LEU A 157 14.96 16.80 -0.21
C LEU A 157 15.60 15.47 0.26
N LYS A 158 14.88 14.66 1.01
CA LYS A 158 15.38 13.36 1.49
C LYS A 158 15.36 12.34 0.36
N PRO A 159 16.39 11.49 0.24
CA PRO A 159 16.38 10.39 -0.74
C PRO A 159 15.39 9.27 -0.38
N TRP A 160 14.98 9.21 0.89
CA TRP A 160 14.00 8.25 1.41
C TRP A 160 13.02 8.95 2.34
N VAL A 161 11.75 8.64 2.18
CA VAL A 161 10.68 9.13 3.05
C VAL A 161 9.83 7.98 3.55
N THR A 162 9.63 7.89 4.85
CA THR A 162 8.78 6.85 5.46
C THR A 162 7.45 7.44 5.92
N VAL A 163 6.36 6.87 5.43
CA VAL A 163 5.00 7.16 5.90
C VAL A 163 4.64 6.15 6.99
N PRO A 164 4.44 6.57 8.24
CA PRO A 164 4.18 5.65 9.35
C PRO A 164 2.91 4.82 9.16
N ALA A 165 2.99 3.53 9.46
CA ALA A 165 1.85 2.63 9.48
C ALA A 165 0.93 2.91 10.68
N ALA A 166 -0.38 2.83 10.49
CA ALA A 166 -1.36 2.88 11.56
C ALA A 166 -2.64 2.13 11.15
N ALA A 167 -3.22 1.33 12.02
CA ALA A 167 -4.47 0.63 11.74
C ALA A 167 -5.59 1.61 11.31
N GLY A 168 -6.32 1.27 10.25
CA GLY A 168 -7.33 2.11 9.62
C GLY A 168 -6.78 3.21 8.69
N LYS A 169 -5.48 3.29 8.50
CA LYS A 169 -4.84 4.25 7.59
C LYS A 169 -4.81 3.69 6.17
N LEU A 170 -5.10 4.57 5.21
CA LEU A 170 -4.89 4.38 3.79
C LEU A 170 -3.73 5.26 3.33
N VAL A 171 -2.85 4.70 2.53
CA VAL A 171 -1.81 5.42 1.80
C VAL A 171 -1.98 5.12 0.32
N LEU A 172 -2.06 6.16 -0.53
CA LEU A 172 -2.11 6.02 -1.99
C LEU A 172 -0.92 6.77 -2.61
N PHE A 173 -0.44 6.25 -3.71
CA PHE A 173 0.68 6.80 -4.47
C PHE A 173 0.59 6.35 -5.94
N GLU A 174 1.28 7.05 -6.82
CA GLU A 174 1.39 6.61 -8.21
C GLU A 174 2.21 5.32 -8.29
N SER A 175 1.77 4.36 -9.07
CA SER A 175 2.28 2.98 -9.06
C SER A 175 3.73 2.82 -9.51
N TRP A 176 4.27 3.81 -10.22
CA TRP A 176 5.68 3.88 -10.61
C TRP A 176 6.63 4.20 -9.43
N LEU A 177 6.10 4.73 -8.32
CA LEU A 177 6.92 5.13 -7.18
C LEU A 177 7.43 3.90 -6.42
N ARG A 178 8.76 3.74 -6.39
CA ARG A 178 9.42 2.60 -5.73
C ARG A 178 9.28 2.71 -4.21
N HIS A 179 8.95 1.58 -3.60
CA HIS A 179 8.69 1.52 -2.16
C HIS A 179 9.04 0.16 -1.56
N GLU A 180 9.23 0.14 -0.25
CA GLU A 180 9.55 -1.05 0.55
C GLU A 180 8.93 -0.96 1.95
N VAL A 181 8.93 -2.10 2.68
CA VAL A 181 8.55 -2.19 4.11
C VAL A 181 9.61 -2.99 4.86
#